data_d0c53154915e7153168890e54459d59c
#
_entry.id   d0c53154915e7153168890e54459d59c
#
_cell.length_a   1.000
_cell.length_b   1.000
_cell.length_c   1.000
_cell.angle_alpha   90.00
_cell.angle_beta   90.00
_cell.angle_gamma   90.00
#
_symmetry.space_group_name_H-M   'P 1'
#
loop_
_entity.id
_entity.type
_entity.pdbx_description
1 polymer ?
#
loop_
_entity_poly.entity_id
_entity_poly.type
_entity_poly.pdbx_seq_one_letter_code
_entity_poly.pdbx_strand_id
1 'polypeptide(L)'
;MGNRNLPLLPAGEKVPEGRMRGLIGRTLIALRFYSGRSSHALRAPLIASLCSARLPVGAKRERAAGFAALVIALTSLPVVAHAAPSKADVEAQFERWVQADLWPEAQKSGISEKTFKAAFAGVELDWSLNDLAPPGFPKPKEQKQTQAEFSSPAPYFNDDRLKRLAVTGRGFASQYASTLKKIEKTYGVPGSIVLAIWGRETGFGAAKIPNSGIEVLATKAFMSTRKEMFRTELIAGLHIIDGGDVTAADFKGSSAGALGQPQFMPTSYLKYAVDFDGDGHRNIWTSVPDTLASIANFLVKKGWQRDRSWGYEVTIPAAVSCAQEGPDLGKPIAHWASLGIDRISGKAFPSDENNATGIMMVPAGRDGPEFLVTPNFYTIKEYNNSDLYALYIGNLADRIAYGSGSFQGPWGDVGKMLRSDVATMQKALEKKGYDVGGSDGLPGYKTRRSIGQWQQKNGMKPTCYPEAHMIGKLK
;
A
#
# COMPACT_ATOMS: atom_id res chain seq x y z
N MET A 1 28.70 -26.71 -9.16
CA MET A 1 27.76 -25.92 -9.93
C MET A 1 27.05 -24.99 -8.93
N GLY A 2 27.46 -23.76 -8.88
CA GLY A 2 27.20 -22.88 -7.76
C GLY A 2 25.78 -22.33 -7.72
N ASN A 3 25.10 -22.62 -6.64
CA ASN A 3 23.83 -22.01 -6.26
C ASN A 3 24.08 -20.55 -5.85
N ARG A 4 23.95 -19.61 -6.79
CA ARG A 4 23.95 -18.18 -6.45
C ARG A 4 22.55 -17.82 -5.91
N ASN A 5 22.49 -17.62 -4.62
CA ASN A 5 21.31 -17.04 -3.96
C ASN A 5 20.92 -15.73 -4.67
N LEU A 6 19.75 -15.73 -5.31
CA LEU A 6 19.13 -14.53 -5.82
C LEU A 6 18.66 -13.69 -4.62
N PRO A 7 19.12 -12.44 -4.46
CA PRO A 7 18.57 -11.59 -3.42
C PRO A 7 17.08 -11.36 -3.71
N LEU A 8 16.23 -11.60 -2.71
CA LEU A 8 14.86 -11.16 -2.68
C LEU A 8 14.86 -9.64 -2.90
N LEU A 9 13.98 -9.17 -3.80
CA LEU A 9 13.62 -7.75 -3.73
C LEU A 9 13.01 -7.52 -2.35
N PRO A 10 13.29 -6.38 -1.68
CA PRO A 10 12.48 -5.98 -0.54
C PRO A 10 11.03 -6.00 -1.00
N ALA A 11 10.19 -6.77 -0.31
CA ALA A 11 8.76 -6.73 -0.50
C ALA A 11 8.34 -5.27 -0.34
N GLY A 12 7.73 -4.69 -1.40
CA GLY A 12 7.23 -3.33 -1.33
C GLY A 12 6.31 -3.25 -0.12
N GLU A 13 6.52 -2.27 0.75
CA GLU A 13 5.69 -2.09 1.94
C GLU A 13 4.24 -1.98 1.49
N LYS A 14 3.41 -2.96 1.87
CA LYS A 14 1.97 -2.90 1.63
C LYS A 14 1.42 -1.71 2.41
N VAL A 15 0.91 -0.71 1.70
CA VAL A 15 0.27 0.46 2.31
C VAL A 15 -1.06 0.02 2.92
N PRO A 16 -1.40 0.38 4.17
CA PRO A 16 -2.63 -0.05 4.82
C PRO A 16 -3.88 0.43 4.08
N GLU A 17 -4.91 -0.40 4.02
CA GLU A 17 -6.24 -0.12 3.43
C GLU A 17 -6.97 1.11 4.01
N GLY A 18 -6.44 1.77 5.03
CA GLY A 18 -7.12 2.77 5.85
C GLY A 18 -7.33 4.16 5.25
N ARG A 19 -6.89 4.46 4.02
CA ARG A 19 -6.99 5.81 3.44
C ARG A 19 -7.93 5.98 2.25
N MET A 20 -8.72 4.99 1.89
CA MET A 20 -9.75 5.12 0.84
C MET A 20 -11.19 5.07 1.38
N ARG A 21 -11.49 5.76 2.48
CA ARG A 21 -12.87 6.09 2.86
C ARG A 21 -13.19 7.52 2.42
N GLY A 22 -13.41 7.68 1.12
CA GLY A 22 -13.84 8.97 0.64
C GLY A 22 -14.01 9.00 -0.87
N LEU A 23 -14.80 8.10 -1.45
CA LEU A 23 -15.45 8.30 -2.76
C LEU A 23 -16.08 7.01 -3.29
N ILE A 24 -17.04 6.41 -2.58
CA ILE A 24 -18.10 5.61 -3.19
C ILE A 24 -19.34 5.79 -2.31
N GLY A 25 -20.29 6.55 -2.77
CA GLY A 25 -21.57 6.65 -2.09
C GLY A 25 -22.41 7.81 -2.53
N ARG A 26 -22.89 7.81 -3.76
CA ARG A 26 -24.17 8.43 -4.14
C ARG A 26 -24.62 7.90 -5.50
N THR A 27 -25.29 6.78 -5.49
CA THR A 27 -26.29 6.47 -6.53
C THR A 27 -27.62 6.40 -5.84
N LEU A 28 -28.49 7.33 -6.25
CA LEU A 28 -29.86 7.47 -5.78
C LEU A 28 -30.68 6.22 -6.12
N ILE A 29 -31.42 5.71 -5.13
CA ILE A 29 -32.71 5.07 -5.36
C ILE A 29 -33.71 5.86 -4.54
N ALA A 30 -34.59 6.55 -5.25
CA ALA A 30 -35.76 7.22 -4.72
C ALA A 30 -36.83 6.18 -4.37
N LEU A 31 -37.30 6.17 -3.12
CA LEU A 31 -38.62 5.70 -2.78
C LEU A 31 -39.20 6.59 -1.69
N ARG A 32 -40.35 7.19 -2.07
CA ARG A 32 -41.24 8.00 -1.23
C ARG A 32 -41.84 7.16 -0.11
N PHE A 33 -42.01 7.71 1.10
CA PHE A 33 -43.33 7.94 1.69
C PHE A 33 -43.28 8.54 3.10
N TYR A 34 -43.99 9.65 3.25
CA TYR A 34 -44.90 10.13 4.29
C TYR A 34 -44.36 10.62 5.67
N SER A 35 -44.46 11.90 5.78
CA SER A 35 -45.04 12.79 6.81
C SER A 35 -44.94 12.42 8.32
N GLY A 36 -44.49 13.41 9.09
CA GLY A 36 -44.71 13.53 10.52
C GLY A 36 -43.96 14.72 11.12
N ARG A 37 -44.70 15.82 11.35
CA ARG A 37 -44.27 17.04 12.03
C ARG A 37 -43.84 16.76 13.46
N SER A 38 -42.81 17.40 14.00
CA SER A 38 -42.97 18.35 15.13
C SER A 38 -41.66 19.00 15.48
N SER A 39 -41.73 20.30 15.56
CA SER A 39 -40.85 21.30 16.10
C SER A 39 -40.43 21.04 17.55
N HIS A 40 -39.19 21.32 17.91
CA HIS A 40 -38.87 22.21 19.03
C HIS A 40 -37.39 22.63 18.96
N ALA A 41 -37.23 23.91 18.80
CA ALA A 41 -35.99 24.65 18.99
C ALA A 41 -35.72 24.80 20.50
N LEU A 42 -34.47 24.63 20.91
CA LEU A 42 -33.97 25.32 22.10
C LEU A 42 -32.51 25.75 21.90
N ARG A 43 -32.33 26.97 22.24
CA ARG A 43 -31.21 27.89 22.07
C ARG A 43 -30.03 27.54 22.96
N ALA A 44 -28.85 27.91 22.45
CA ALA A 44 -27.65 28.16 23.25
C ALA A 44 -27.82 29.30 24.25
N PRO A 45 -26.93 29.46 25.23
CA PRO A 45 -26.30 30.76 25.30
C PRO A 45 -24.76 30.71 25.37
N LEU A 46 -24.23 31.74 24.69
CA LEU A 46 -22.91 32.34 24.86
C LEU A 46 -22.70 32.81 26.31
N ILE A 47 -21.47 32.66 26.83
CA ILE A 47 -20.90 33.60 27.78
C ILE A 47 -19.47 33.91 27.30
N ALA A 48 -19.34 35.12 26.79
CA ALA A 48 -18.10 35.88 26.76
C ALA A 48 -18.16 36.87 27.90
N SER A 49 -17.08 37.11 28.60
CA SER A 49 -16.67 38.47 28.92
C SER A 49 -15.65 38.54 30.08
N LEU A 50 -14.55 39.22 29.76
CA LEU A 50 -13.88 40.26 30.55
C LEU A 50 -13.07 39.89 31.80
N CYS A 51 -11.77 40.19 31.79
CA CYS A 51 -11.32 41.39 32.48
C CYS A 51 -9.87 41.76 32.12
N SER A 52 -9.76 42.91 31.45
CA SER A 52 -8.54 43.72 31.42
C SER A 52 -8.51 44.61 32.65
N ALA A 53 -7.46 44.60 33.43
CA ALA A 53 -7.20 45.64 34.41
C ALA A 53 -5.77 46.13 34.27
N ARG A 54 -5.66 47.38 33.87
CA ARG A 54 -4.42 48.20 33.87
C ARG A 54 -4.07 48.62 35.31
N LEU A 55 -2.81 48.57 35.67
CA LEU A 55 -2.25 49.22 36.86
C LEU A 55 -1.84 50.67 36.54
N PRO A 56 -2.00 51.61 37.47
CA PRO A 56 -1.44 52.94 37.35
C PRO A 56 -0.06 53.03 38.02
N VAL A 57 0.76 53.91 37.43
CA VAL A 57 2.09 54.31 37.85
C VAL A 57 1.97 55.40 38.94
N GLY A 58 2.81 55.29 39.99
CA GLY A 58 3.36 56.43 40.70
C GLY A 58 3.14 56.46 42.21
N ALA A 59 4.22 56.32 42.97
CA ALA A 59 4.71 57.30 43.99
C ALA A 59 5.74 56.66 44.94
N LYS A 60 6.85 57.30 44.96
CA LYS A 60 7.91 57.61 45.94
C LYS A 60 8.08 56.77 47.24
N ARG A 61 9.36 56.43 47.36
CA ARG A 61 10.24 56.12 48.51
C ARG A 61 9.72 56.45 49.91
N GLU A 62 9.91 55.48 50.83
CA GLU A 62 10.64 55.72 52.08
C GLU A 62 11.23 54.42 52.63
N ARG A 63 12.40 54.56 53.35
CA ARG A 63 13.24 53.48 53.87
C ARG A 63 12.73 53.05 55.25
N ALA A 64 12.74 51.76 55.53
CA ALA A 64 13.11 51.28 56.88
C ALA A 64 13.57 49.81 56.79
N ALA A 65 14.68 49.54 57.51
CA ALA A 65 15.36 48.27 57.59
C ALA A 65 14.64 47.27 58.52
N GLY A 66 14.64 46.01 58.11
CA GLY A 66 14.20 44.91 58.96
C GLY A 66 14.69 43.60 58.36
N PHE A 67 15.86 43.11 58.84
CA PHE A 67 16.40 41.81 58.52
C PHE A 67 15.49 40.72 59.11
N ALA A 68 14.92 39.90 58.27
CA ALA A 68 14.49 38.55 58.62
C ALA A 68 14.89 37.64 57.47
N ALA A 69 15.99 36.93 57.60
CA ALA A 69 16.46 35.92 56.68
C ALA A 69 15.56 34.66 56.86
N LEU A 70 14.63 34.48 55.94
CA LEU A 70 13.89 33.24 55.81
C LEU A 70 14.69 32.30 54.91
N VAL A 71 15.44 31.39 55.54
CA VAL A 71 16.16 30.29 54.85
C VAL A 71 15.09 29.34 54.33
N ILE A 72 14.68 29.48 53.07
CA ILE A 72 13.92 28.46 52.37
C ILE A 72 14.91 27.35 52.01
N ALA A 73 14.90 26.27 52.80
CA ALA A 73 15.56 25.03 52.46
C ALA A 73 14.80 24.46 51.25
N LEU A 74 15.30 24.71 50.06
CA LEU A 74 14.91 23.96 48.87
C LEU A 74 15.40 22.51 49.07
N THR A 75 14.53 21.64 49.55
CA THR A 75 14.74 20.22 49.44
C THR A 75 14.66 19.87 47.95
N SER A 76 15.82 19.76 47.30
CA SER A 76 15.96 19.16 45.99
C SER A 76 15.51 17.69 46.10
N LEU A 77 14.25 17.43 45.75
CA LEU A 77 13.80 16.07 45.48
C LEU A 77 14.66 15.53 44.31
N PRO A 78 15.32 14.39 44.51
CA PRO A 78 16.08 13.81 43.41
C PRO A 78 15.09 13.54 42.28
N VAL A 79 15.30 14.19 41.14
CA VAL A 79 14.68 13.78 39.88
C VAL A 79 15.26 12.40 39.62
N VAL A 80 14.50 11.37 39.90
CA VAL A 80 14.84 10.00 39.53
C VAL A 80 14.83 9.99 38.01
N ALA A 81 15.99 10.17 37.41
CA ALA A 81 16.18 9.93 35.99
C ALA A 81 15.83 8.43 35.75
N HIS A 82 14.66 8.17 35.19
CA HIS A 82 14.31 6.81 34.75
C HIS A 82 15.32 6.44 33.68
N ALA A 83 16.19 5.48 33.96
CA ALA A 83 17.07 4.89 32.98
C ALA A 83 16.20 4.40 31.80
N ALA A 84 16.68 4.58 30.56
CA ALA A 84 16.02 4.01 29.43
C ALA A 84 15.83 2.51 29.65
N PRO A 85 14.63 1.95 29.32
CA PRO A 85 14.36 0.54 29.55
C PRO A 85 15.37 -0.33 28.79
N SER A 86 15.77 -1.44 29.40
CA SER A 86 16.59 -2.45 28.74
C SER A 86 15.74 -3.30 27.78
N LYS A 87 16.38 -4.08 26.91
CA LYS A 87 15.67 -5.07 26.11
C LYS A 87 14.89 -6.06 26.98
N ALA A 88 15.48 -6.53 28.07
CA ALA A 88 14.82 -7.45 29.01
C ALA A 88 13.56 -6.84 29.64
N ASP A 89 13.56 -5.53 29.94
CA ASP A 89 12.34 -4.87 30.43
C ASP A 89 11.22 -4.84 29.39
N VAL A 90 11.59 -4.69 28.11
CA VAL A 90 10.62 -4.73 27.00
C VAL A 90 10.09 -6.14 26.77
N GLU A 91 10.94 -7.16 26.87
CA GLU A 91 10.54 -8.59 26.78
C GLU A 91 9.60 -8.96 27.91
N ALA A 92 9.90 -8.56 29.15
CA ALA A 92 8.98 -8.76 30.27
C ALA A 92 7.64 -7.99 30.11
N GLN A 93 7.65 -6.83 29.45
CA GLN A 93 6.42 -6.13 29.06
C GLN A 93 5.63 -6.88 27.99
N PHE A 94 6.32 -7.48 27.01
CA PHE A 94 5.69 -8.29 25.97
C PHE A 94 4.99 -9.51 26.56
N GLU A 95 5.64 -10.26 27.46
CA GLU A 95 5.05 -11.41 28.12
C GLU A 95 3.75 -11.02 28.88
N ARG A 96 3.78 -9.92 29.63
CA ARG A 96 2.59 -9.40 30.30
C ARG A 96 1.50 -9.00 29.32
N TRP A 97 1.85 -8.32 28.24
CA TRP A 97 0.92 -7.92 27.18
C TRP A 97 0.26 -9.13 26.50
N VAL A 98 1.00 -10.20 26.23
CA VAL A 98 0.45 -11.43 25.65
C VAL A 98 -0.63 -12.01 26.56
N GLN A 99 -0.40 -12.02 27.90
CA GLN A 99 -1.35 -12.63 28.84
C GLN A 99 -2.49 -11.70 29.24
N ALA A 100 -2.20 -10.43 29.48
CA ALA A 100 -3.18 -9.50 30.04
C ALA A 100 -4.05 -8.79 28.99
N ASP A 101 -3.50 -8.57 27.79
CA ASP A 101 -4.17 -7.79 26.73
C ASP A 101 -4.52 -8.63 25.51
N LEU A 102 -3.59 -9.44 25.02
CA LEU A 102 -3.78 -10.17 23.76
C LEU A 102 -4.64 -11.42 23.94
N TRP A 103 -4.39 -12.21 24.99
CA TRP A 103 -5.19 -13.43 25.23
C TRP A 103 -6.69 -13.15 25.46
N PRO A 104 -7.10 -12.18 26.30
CA PRO A 104 -8.51 -11.84 26.44
C PRO A 104 -9.17 -11.42 25.13
N GLU A 105 -8.46 -10.69 24.27
CA GLU A 105 -8.97 -10.30 22.94
C GLU A 105 -9.10 -11.53 22.01
N ALA A 106 -8.08 -12.37 21.95
CA ALA A 106 -8.12 -13.61 21.17
C ALA A 106 -9.26 -14.53 21.62
N GLN A 107 -9.43 -14.71 22.92
CA GLN A 107 -10.53 -15.49 23.51
C GLN A 107 -11.89 -14.89 23.15
N LYS A 108 -12.04 -13.58 23.28
CA LYS A 108 -13.28 -12.87 22.89
C LYS A 108 -13.57 -13.00 21.40
N SER A 109 -12.57 -13.11 20.56
CA SER A 109 -12.71 -13.34 19.12
C SER A 109 -13.02 -14.80 18.76
N GLY A 110 -13.01 -15.73 19.73
CA GLY A 110 -13.36 -17.14 19.55
C GLY A 110 -12.16 -18.08 19.37
N ILE A 111 -10.93 -17.60 19.56
CA ILE A 111 -9.71 -18.44 19.47
C ILE A 111 -9.67 -19.41 20.68
N SER A 112 -9.42 -20.69 20.41
CA SER A 112 -9.28 -21.69 21.47
C SER A 112 -7.98 -21.49 22.26
N GLU A 113 -8.04 -21.77 23.57
CA GLU A 113 -6.87 -21.71 24.44
C GLU A 113 -5.75 -22.65 23.96
N LYS A 114 -6.12 -23.80 23.42
CA LYS A 114 -5.18 -24.77 22.84
C LYS A 114 -4.39 -24.14 21.68
N THR A 115 -5.07 -23.50 20.76
CA THR A 115 -4.44 -22.81 19.62
C THR A 115 -3.56 -21.66 20.07
N PHE A 116 -4.06 -20.83 21.00
CA PHE A 116 -3.26 -19.70 21.51
C PHE A 116 -1.96 -20.18 22.19
N LYS A 117 -2.05 -21.17 23.07
CA LYS A 117 -0.88 -21.75 23.74
C LYS A 117 0.11 -22.38 22.74
N ALA A 118 -0.39 -23.08 21.72
CA ALA A 118 0.47 -23.66 20.68
C ALA A 118 1.14 -22.59 19.82
N ALA A 119 0.42 -21.52 19.48
CA ALA A 119 0.94 -20.42 18.67
C ALA A 119 1.99 -19.58 19.41
N PHE A 120 1.87 -19.41 20.71
CA PHE A 120 2.77 -18.61 21.54
C PHE A 120 3.84 -19.43 22.29
N ALA A 121 3.91 -20.74 22.05
CA ALA A 121 4.95 -21.58 22.65
C ALA A 121 6.35 -21.16 22.12
N GLY A 122 7.18 -20.57 23.00
CA GLY A 122 8.53 -20.13 22.67
C GLY A 122 8.62 -18.92 21.74
N VAL A 123 7.56 -18.13 21.62
CA VAL A 123 7.57 -16.87 20.85
C VAL A 123 8.36 -15.80 21.64
N GLU A 124 9.38 -15.26 20.99
CA GLU A 124 10.22 -14.16 21.48
C GLU A 124 10.06 -12.93 20.57
N LEU A 125 10.57 -11.78 21.03
CA LEU A 125 10.58 -10.57 20.21
C LEU A 125 11.68 -10.61 19.15
N ASP A 126 11.32 -10.50 17.87
CA ASP A 126 12.30 -10.36 16.78
C ASP A 126 12.75 -8.89 16.63
N TRP A 127 13.85 -8.58 17.27
CA TRP A 127 14.47 -7.25 17.24
C TRP A 127 15.12 -6.90 15.88
N SER A 128 15.21 -7.82 14.97
CA SER A 128 15.79 -7.59 13.64
C SER A 128 14.79 -6.99 12.63
N LEU A 129 13.51 -6.97 12.99
CA LEU A 129 12.45 -6.46 12.12
C LEU A 129 12.56 -4.94 11.92
N ASN A 130 12.16 -4.50 10.74
CA ASN A 130 12.05 -3.08 10.44
C ASN A 130 10.79 -2.47 11.09
N ASP A 131 10.76 -1.14 11.21
CA ASP A 131 9.60 -0.38 11.66
C ASP A 131 9.24 -0.60 13.15
N LEU A 132 10.23 -0.95 13.97
CA LEU A 132 10.04 -1.13 15.40
C LEU A 132 10.11 0.21 16.14
N ALA A 133 9.22 0.41 17.10
CA ALA A 133 9.16 1.52 18.04
C ALA A 133 8.94 0.97 19.46
N PRO A 134 9.99 0.35 20.07
CA PRO A 134 9.87 -0.31 21.35
C PRO A 134 9.43 0.65 22.45
N PRO A 135 8.65 0.20 23.46
CA PRO A 135 8.23 1.03 24.57
C PRO A 135 9.43 1.64 25.31
N GLY A 136 9.40 2.94 25.55
CA GLY A 136 10.47 3.67 26.25
C GLY A 136 11.73 3.97 25.44
N PHE A 137 11.84 3.47 24.20
CA PHE A 137 12.95 3.82 23.31
C PHE A 137 12.58 5.03 22.44
N PRO A 138 13.58 5.81 21.97
CA PRO A 138 13.34 6.88 21.00
C PRO A 138 12.65 6.34 19.76
N LYS A 139 11.64 7.07 19.26
CA LYS A 139 10.99 6.70 18.01
C LYS A 139 12.03 6.64 16.88
N PRO A 140 11.95 5.65 15.99
CA PRO A 140 12.83 5.58 14.82
C PRO A 140 12.73 6.88 14.03
N LYS A 141 13.88 7.44 13.64
CA LYS A 141 13.90 8.56 12.69
C LYS A 141 13.27 8.09 11.38
N GLU A 142 12.44 8.93 10.77
CA GLU A 142 11.92 8.64 9.44
C GLU A 142 13.08 8.30 8.50
N GLN A 143 13.12 7.06 8.03
CA GLN A 143 14.13 6.64 7.07
C GLN A 143 13.83 7.34 5.75
N LYS A 144 14.86 7.94 5.15
CA LYS A 144 14.77 8.45 3.78
C LYS A 144 14.46 7.27 2.87
N GLN A 145 13.23 7.21 2.37
CA GLN A 145 12.82 6.16 1.44
C GLN A 145 13.55 6.36 0.10
N THR A 146 14.29 5.33 -0.31
CA THR A 146 15.06 5.29 -1.57
C THR A 146 14.38 4.40 -2.62
N GLN A 147 13.05 4.27 -2.59
CA GLN A 147 12.34 3.46 -3.57
C GLN A 147 12.50 4.06 -4.98
N ALA A 148 12.63 3.18 -5.99
CA ALA A 148 12.82 3.58 -7.39
C ALA A 148 11.72 4.50 -7.94
N GLU A 149 10.53 4.43 -7.36
CA GLU A 149 9.36 5.26 -7.68
C GLU A 149 9.60 6.77 -7.49
N PHE A 150 10.65 7.15 -6.75
CA PHE A 150 10.98 8.56 -6.47
C PHE A 150 12.06 9.15 -7.37
N SER A 151 12.84 8.30 -8.04
CA SER A 151 13.94 8.79 -8.87
C SER A 151 13.73 8.52 -10.36
N SER A 152 13.31 7.32 -10.70
CA SER A 152 12.95 6.89 -12.06
C SER A 152 12.22 5.58 -12.00
N PRO A 153 11.12 5.38 -12.74
CA PRO A 153 10.47 4.08 -12.86
C PRO A 153 11.29 3.02 -13.60
N ALA A 154 12.20 3.41 -14.46
CA ALA A 154 12.96 2.52 -15.35
C ALA A 154 13.65 1.32 -14.65
N PRO A 155 14.37 1.49 -13.52
CA PRO A 155 15.03 0.37 -12.85
C PRO A 155 14.07 -0.72 -12.35
N TYR A 156 12.79 -0.38 -12.18
CA TYR A 156 11.76 -1.34 -11.77
C TYR A 156 11.53 -2.42 -12.85
N PHE A 157 11.76 -2.07 -14.12
CA PHE A 157 11.54 -2.91 -15.30
C PHE A 157 12.82 -3.51 -15.84
N ASN A 158 13.70 -4.05 -14.97
CA ASN A 158 14.92 -4.72 -15.41
C ASN A 158 14.60 -5.88 -16.36
N ASP A 159 15.00 -5.73 -17.61
CA ASP A 159 14.62 -6.62 -18.70
C ASP A 159 15.14 -8.06 -18.53
N ASP A 160 16.38 -8.23 -18.09
CA ASP A 160 16.96 -9.55 -17.86
C ASP A 160 16.24 -10.33 -16.78
N ARG A 161 15.80 -9.63 -15.73
CA ARG A 161 15.02 -10.23 -14.67
C ARG A 161 13.63 -10.64 -15.17
N LEU A 162 12.95 -9.75 -15.90
CA LEU A 162 11.64 -10.03 -16.50
C LEU A 162 11.71 -11.19 -17.50
N LYS A 163 12.76 -11.24 -18.32
CA LYS A 163 13.00 -12.39 -19.24
C LYS A 163 13.14 -13.71 -18.47
N ARG A 164 13.96 -13.75 -17.43
CA ARG A 164 14.12 -14.97 -16.62
C ARG A 164 12.81 -15.42 -15.99
N LEU A 165 12.07 -14.51 -15.37
CA LEU A 165 10.76 -14.82 -14.79
C LEU A 165 9.76 -15.28 -15.86
N ALA A 166 9.74 -14.66 -17.03
CA ALA A 166 8.85 -15.07 -18.12
C ALA A 166 9.17 -16.48 -18.64
N VAL A 167 10.45 -16.84 -18.77
CA VAL A 167 10.87 -18.22 -19.16
C VAL A 167 10.38 -19.24 -18.13
N THR A 168 10.63 -18.97 -16.84
CA THR A 168 10.17 -19.83 -15.75
C THR A 168 8.65 -19.91 -15.71
N GLY A 169 7.96 -18.76 -15.86
CA GLY A 169 6.50 -18.68 -15.90
C GLY A 169 5.87 -19.49 -17.03
N ARG A 170 6.48 -19.50 -18.25
CA ARG A 170 6.02 -20.36 -19.35
C ARG A 170 6.18 -21.85 -19.02
N GLY A 171 7.25 -22.23 -18.34
CA GLY A 171 7.42 -23.60 -17.85
C GLY A 171 6.27 -24.00 -16.92
N PHE A 172 5.93 -23.14 -15.97
CA PHE A 172 4.81 -23.38 -15.07
C PHE A 172 3.44 -23.28 -15.77
N ALA A 173 3.28 -22.43 -16.78
CA ALA A 173 2.08 -22.40 -17.60
C ALA A 173 1.80 -23.75 -18.27
N SER A 174 2.85 -24.42 -18.74
CA SER A 174 2.76 -25.78 -19.28
C SER A 174 2.52 -26.84 -18.21
N GLN A 175 3.26 -26.77 -17.10
CA GLN A 175 3.17 -27.74 -16.00
C GLN A 175 1.79 -27.74 -15.34
N TYR A 176 1.19 -26.57 -15.12
CA TYR A 176 -0.10 -26.39 -14.47
C TYR A 176 -1.23 -26.05 -15.46
N ALA A 177 -1.10 -26.42 -16.75
CA ALA A 177 -2.04 -26.04 -17.79
C ALA A 177 -3.50 -26.41 -17.46
N SER A 178 -3.76 -27.62 -16.95
CA SER A 178 -5.12 -28.05 -16.57
C SER A 178 -5.67 -27.24 -15.38
N THR A 179 -4.86 -26.98 -14.38
CA THR A 179 -5.21 -26.18 -13.20
C THR A 179 -5.51 -24.75 -13.59
N LEU A 180 -4.64 -24.11 -14.37
CA LEU A 180 -4.83 -22.74 -14.87
C LEU A 180 -6.07 -22.62 -15.73
N LYS A 181 -6.36 -23.60 -16.60
CA LYS A 181 -7.61 -23.62 -17.39
C LYS A 181 -8.85 -23.69 -16.50
N LYS A 182 -8.82 -24.50 -15.42
CA LYS A 182 -9.93 -24.55 -14.47
C LYS A 182 -10.09 -23.23 -13.73
N ILE A 183 -8.98 -22.61 -13.27
CA ILE A 183 -8.96 -21.31 -12.61
C ILE A 183 -9.54 -20.23 -13.53
N GLU A 184 -9.08 -20.15 -14.78
CA GLU A 184 -9.58 -19.17 -15.76
C GLU A 184 -11.06 -19.34 -16.04
N LYS A 185 -11.52 -20.61 -16.20
CA LYS A 185 -12.95 -20.91 -16.34
C LYS A 185 -13.77 -20.44 -15.14
N THR A 186 -13.27 -20.67 -13.92
CA THR A 186 -13.98 -20.36 -12.67
C THR A 186 -13.98 -18.86 -12.39
N TYR A 187 -12.82 -18.25 -12.45
CA TYR A 187 -12.58 -16.88 -11.98
C TYR A 187 -12.54 -15.85 -13.12
N GLY A 188 -12.34 -16.27 -14.37
CA GLY A 188 -12.19 -15.35 -15.50
C GLY A 188 -10.88 -14.56 -15.49
N VAL A 189 -9.89 -14.99 -14.71
CA VAL A 189 -8.58 -14.38 -14.64
C VAL A 189 -7.61 -15.19 -15.48
N PRO A 190 -6.94 -14.60 -16.48
CA PRO A 190 -5.96 -15.31 -17.31
C PRO A 190 -4.87 -15.94 -16.46
N GLY A 191 -4.50 -17.19 -16.76
CA GLY A 191 -3.44 -17.90 -16.04
C GLY A 191 -2.11 -17.17 -16.06
N SER A 192 -1.81 -16.39 -17.09
CA SER A 192 -0.60 -15.57 -17.19
C SER A 192 -0.55 -14.44 -16.14
N ILE A 193 -1.68 -13.82 -15.82
CA ILE A 193 -1.76 -12.80 -14.73
C ILE A 193 -1.50 -13.45 -13.38
N VAL A 194 -2.13 -14.59 -13.11
CA VAL A 194 -1.95 -15.35 -11.86
C VAL A 194 -0.48 -15.76 -11.69
N LEU A 195 0.13 -16.31 -12.74
CA LEU A 195 1.55 -16.69 -12.76
C LEU A 195 2.47 -15.47 -12.59
N ALA A 196 2.14 -14.33 -13.18
CA ALA A 196 2.95 -13.12 -13.05
C ALA A 196 2.98 -12.62 -11.59
N ILE A 197 1.84 -12.66 -10.89
CA ILE A 197 1.76 -12.32 -9.46
C ILE A 197 2.57 -13.33 -8.65
N TRP A 198 2.35 -14.63 -8.83
CA TRP A 198 3.10 -15.69 -8.11
C TRP A 198 4.61 -15.55 -8.34
N GLY A 199 5.03 -15.30 -9.58
CA GLY A 199 6.43 -15.07 -9.94
C GLY A 199 7.02 -13.81 -9.29
N ARG A 200 6.24 -12.75 -9.18
CA ARG A 200 6.67 -11.50 -8.57
C ARG A 200 6.80 -11.61 -7.05
N GLU A 201 5.85 -12.28 -6.38
CA GLU A 201 5.80 -12.37 -4.93
C GLU A 201 6.88 -13.31 -4.36
N THR A 202 6.99 -14.52 -4.90
CA THR A 202 7.89 -15.53 -4.33
C THR A 202 8.77 -16.24 -5.35
N GLY A 203 8.90 -15.71 -6.58
CA GLY A 203 9.66 -16.39 -7.62
C GLY A 203 9.09 -17.77 -7.93
N PHE A 204 7.77 -17.87 -8.01
CA PHE A 204 7.04 -19.14 -8.20
C PHE A 204 7.24 -20.12 -7.04
N GLY A 205 7.19 -19.66 -5.82
CA GLY A 205 7.38 -20.46 -4.62
C GLY A 205 8.84 -20.82 -4.30
N ALA A 206 9.81 -20.37 -5.10
CA ALA A 206 11.23 -20.66 -4.87
C ALA A 206 11.85 -19.84 -3.71
N ALA A 207 11.23 -18.75 -3.32
CA ALA A 207 11.69 -17.92 -2.23
C ALA A 207 11.52 -18.64 -0.90
N LYS A 208 12.57 -18.65 -0.08
CA LYS A 208 12.45 -19.12 1.30
C LYS A 208 11.60 -18.16 2.12
N ILE A 209 10.66 -18.68 2.88
CA ILE A 209 9.79 -17.95 3.81
C ILE A 209 10.10 -18.49 5.22
N PRO A 210 11.20 -18.06 5.86
CA PRO A 210 11.74 -18.73 7.04
C PRO A 210 11.11 -18.28 8.36
N ASN A 211 10.49 -17.09 8.40
CA ASN A 211 10.10 -16.48 9.67
C ASN A 211 8.83 -17.14 10.22
N SER A 212 8.76 -17.28 11.54
CA SER A 212 7.50 -17.57 12.22
C SER A 212 6.54 -16.41 12.01
N GLY A 213 5.40 -16.65 11.36
CA GLY A 213 4.40 -15.61 11.13
C GLY A 213 3.83 -15.05 12.45
N ILE A 214 3.67 -15.90 13.47
CA ILE A 214 3.21 -15.45 14.79
C ILE A 214 4.24 -14.54 15.44
N GLU A 215 5.52 -14.93 15.46
CA GLU A 215 6.59 -14.14 16.06
C GLU A 215 6.70 -12.74 15.40
N VAL A 216 6.70 -12.70 14.06
CA VAL A 216 6.73 -11.43 13.31
C VAL A 216 5.50 -10.58 13.63
N LEU A 217 4.29 -11.16 13.57
CA LEU A 217 3.06 -10.41 13.80
C LEU A 217 2.94 -9.96 15.25
N ALA A 218 3.31 -10.79 16.23
CA ALA A 218 3.29 -10.46 17.65
C ALA A 218 4.27 -9.34 17.97
N THR A 219 5.53 -9.45 17.48
CA THR A 219 6.54 -8.39 17.64
C THR A 219 6.03 -7.07 17.08
N LYS A 220 5.47 -7.08 15.86
CA LYS A 220 4.96 -5.86 15.22
C LYS A 220 3.68 -5.34 15.87
N ALA A 221 2.79 -6.19 16.34
CA ALA A 221 1.60 -5.80 17.10
C ALA A 221 1.96 -5.15 18.43
N PHE A 222 3.05 -5.61 19.06
CA PHE A 222 3.52 -5.06 20.32
C PHE A 222 4.31 -3.77 20.16
N MET A 223 5.26 -3.70 19.22
CA MET A 223 6.23 -2.60 19.19
C MET A 223 6.56 -2.03 17.81
N SER A 224 5.69 -2.14 16.80
CA SER A 224 5.90 -1.40 15.55
C SER A 224 5.26 -0.01 15.58
N THR A 225 5.57 0.82 14.57
CA THR A 225 4.88 2.11 14.36
C THR A 225 3.41 1.94 13.95
N ARG A 226 2.98 0.72 13.56
CA ARG A 226 1.64 0.36 13.09
C ARG A 226 0.99 -0.75 13.94
N LYS A 227 1.10 -0.65 15.25
CA LYS A 227 0.67 -1.68 16.22
C LYS A 227 -0.74 -2.20 15.96
N GLU A 228 -1.72 -1.32 15.82
CA GLU A 228 -3.14 -1.69 15.67
C GLU A 228 -3.39 -2.50 14.40
N MET A 229 -2.73 -2.13 13.30
CA MET A 229 -2.82 -2.90 12.07
C MET A 229 -2.29 -4.32 12.28
N PHE A 230 -1.09 -4.46 12.86
CA PHE A 230 -0.48 -5.77 13.08
C PHE A 230 -1.22 -6.58 14.16
N ARG A 231 -1.87 -5.93 15.13
CA ARG A 231 -2.74 -6.59 16.10
C ARG A 231 -3.94 -7.26 15.40
N THR A 232 -4.58 -6.56 14.49
CA THR A 232 -5.65 -7.12 13.64
C THR A 232 -5.16 -8.30 12.83
N GLU A 233 -3.98 -8.20 12.22
CA GLU A 233 -3.39 -9.27 11.43
C GLU A 233 -2.99 -10.48 12.30
N LEU A 234 -2.51 -10.26 13.51
CA LEU A 234 -2.17 -11.32 14.48
C LEU A 234 -3.41 -12.13 14.88
N ILE A 235 -4.50 -11.46 15.24
CA ILE A 235 -5.77 -12.13 15.56
C ILE A 235 -6.29 -12.93 14.35
N ALA A 236 -6.21 -12.35 13.15
CA ALA A 236 -6.55 -13.09 11.93
C ALA A 236 -5.64 -14.31 11.71
N GLY A 237 -4.35 -14.19 12.01
CA GLY A 237 -3.40 -15.31 11.95
C GLY A 237 -3.75 -16.44 12.93
N LEU A 238 -4.17 -16.10 14.15
CA LEU A 238 -4.63 -17.07 15.11
C LEU A 238 -5.91 -17.79 14.65
N HIS A 239 -6.84 -17.09 14.00
CA HIS A 239 -8.02 -17.72 13.37
C HIS A 239 -7.66 -18.72 12.27
N ILE A 240 -6.63 -18.44 11.47
CA ILE A 240 -6.16 -19.36 10.43
C ILE A 240 -5.67 -20.67 11.06
N ILE A 241 -4.88 -20.58 12.12
CA ILE A 241 -4.35 -21.73 12.85
C ILE A 241 -5.47 -22.51 13.56
N ASP A 242 -6.39 -21.79 14.21
CA ASP A 242 -7.53 -22.39 14.93
C ASP A 242 -8.49 -23.12 13.99
N GLY A 243 -8.63 -22.61 12.76
CA GLY A 243 -9.40 -23.25 11.68
C GLY A 243 -8.76 -24.50 11.09
N GLY A 244 -7.51 -24.80 11.43
CA GLY A 244 -6.80 -26.00 11.00
C GLY A 244 -6.21 -25.99 9.59
N ASP A 245 -6.26 -24.86 8.89
CA ASP A 245 -5.65 -24.73 7.54
C ASP A 245 -4.11 -24.88 7.56
N VAL A 246 -3.49 -24.59 8.70
CA VAL A 246 -2.04 -24.69 8.90
C VAL A 246 -1.73 -24.87 10.39
N THR A 247 -0.63 -25.55 10.70
CA THR A 247 -0.16 -25.63 12.09
C THR A 247 0.57 -24.34 12.51
N ALA A 248 0.68 -24.07 13.80
CA ALA A 248 1.46 -22.93 14.31
C ALA A 248 2.93 -22.97 13.84
N ALA A 249 3.51 -24.18 13.74
CA ALA A 249 4.89 -24.38 13.30
C ALA A 249 5.08 -24.07 11.80
N ASP A 250 4.06 -24.34 10.99
CA ASP A 250 4.09 -24.14 9.53
C ASP A 250 3.51 -22.77 9.12
N PHE A 251 3.00 -21.98 10.07
CA PHE A 251 2.51 -20.63 9.83
C PHE A 251 3.68 -19.68 9.54
N LYS A 252 4.25 -19.82 8.33
CA LYS A 252 5.43 -19.10 7.90
C LYS A 252 5.07 -17.87 7.06
N GLY A 253 5.85 -16.81 7.28
CA GLY A 253 5.64 -15.53 6.59
C GLY A 253 6.93 -14.78 6.30
N SER A 254 6.79 -13.64 5.63
CA SER A 254 7.87 -12.67 5.45
C SER A 254 8.07 -11.82 6.70
N SER A 255 9.19 -11.12 6.80
CA SER A 255 9.45 -10.13 7.86
C SER A 255 8.44 -8.97 7.90
N ALA A 256 7.61 -8.83 6.86
CA ALA A 256 6.49 -7.90 6.82
C ALA A 256 5.16 -8.49 7.31
N GLY A 257 5.11 -9.79 7.68
CA GLY A 257 3.92 -10.49 8.15
C GLY A 257 3.04 -11.06 7.03
N ALA A 258 3.49 -11.05 5.76
CA ALA A 258 2.77 -11.65 4.65
C ALA A 258 3.04 -13.15 4.57
N LEU A 259 1.99 -13.95 4.28
CA LEU A 259 1.96 -15.40 4.42
C LEU A 259 2.09 -16.13 3.08
N GLY A 260 2.74 -17.28 3.12
CA GLY A 260 2.76 -18.27 2.04
C GLY A 260 3.24 -17.74 0.69
N GLN A 261 3.00 -18.51 -0.36
CA GLN A 261 3.50 -18.20 -1.71
C GLN A 261 2.85 -16.93 -2.33
N PRO A 262 1.56 -16.61 -2.12
CA PRO A 262 0.93 -15.42 -2.66
C PRO A 262 1.22 -14.15 -1.82
N GLN A 263 1.93 -14.27 -0.71
CA GLN A 263 2.26 -13.17 0.21
C GLN A 263 1.01 -12.41 0.70
N PHE A 264 -0.02 -13.14 1.11
CA PHE A 264 -1.22 -12.57 1.71
C PHE A 264 -0.99 -12.13 3.15
N MET A 265 -1.51 -10.98 3.53
CA MET A 265 -1.70 -10.67 4.93
C MET A 265 -2.77 -11.61 5.52
N PRO A 266 -2.73 -11.96 6.83
CA PRO A 266 -3.71 -12.88 7.44
C PRO A 266 -5.17 -12.51 7.18
N THR A 267 -5.53 -11.24 7.27
CA THR A 267 -6.89 -10.78 6.93
C THR A 267 -7.24 -11.00 5.46
N SER A 268 -6.27 -10.89 4.55
CA SER A 268 -6.45 -11.21 3.13
C SER A 268 -6.60 -12.71 2.91
N TYR A 269 -5.85 -13.53 3.65
CA TYR A 269 -6.00 -14.98 3.62
C TYR A 269 -7.43 -15.39 3.99
N LEU A 270 -7.95 -14.92 5.12
CA LEU A 270 -9.31 -15.25 5.56
C LEU A 270 -10.39 -14.86 4.54
N LYS A 271 -10.16 -13.79 3.77
CA LYS A 271 -11.11 -13.28 2.78
C LYS A 271 -10.99 -13.96 1.40
N TYR A 272 -9.79 -14.38 1.02
CA TYR A 272 -9.50 -14.70 -0.38
C TYR A 272 -8.88 -16.07 -0.61
N ALA A 273 -8.27 -16.70 0.40
CA ALA A 273 -7.72 -18.05 0.25
C ALA A 273 -8.83 -19.06 -0.02
N VAL A 274 -8.56 -20.00 -0.91
CA VAL A 274 -9.51 -21.05 -1.33
C VAL A 274 -8.80 -22.40 -1.34
N ASP A 275 -9.50 -23.44 -0.94
CA ASP A 275 -9.17 -24.84 -1.18
C ASP A 275 -9.59 -25.17 -2.62
N PHE A 276 -8.64 -25.31 -3.51
CA PHE A 276 -8.91 -25.56 -4.93
C PHE A 276 -8.59 -26.99 -5.38
N ASP A 277 -7.73 -27.67 -4.67
CA ASP A 277 -7.45 -29.09 -4.92
C ASP A 277 -8.42 -30.02 -4.18
N GLY A 278 -9.19 -29.49 -3.21
CA GLY A 278 -10.30 -30.20 -2.54
C GLY A 278 -9.85 -31.10 -1.42
N ASP A 279 -8.70 -30.81 -0.81
CA ASP A 279 -8.17 -31.60 0.32
C ASP A 279 -8.76 -31.20 1.69
N GLY A 280 -9.57 -30.16 1.72
CA GLY A 280 -10.22 -29.61 2.93
C GLY A 280 -9.43 -28.49 3.58
N HIS A 281 -8.29 -28.07 3.04
CA HIS A 281 -7.44 -27.03 3.59
C HIS A 281 -7.13 -25.94 2.55
N ARG A 282 -7.07 -24.69 2.96
CA ARG A 282 -6.67 -23.57 2.09
C ARG A 282 -5.17 -23.34 2.16
N ASN A 283 -4.40 -24.27 1.61
CA ASN A 283 -2.96 -24.33 1.81
C ASN A 283 -2.18 -23.46 0.81
N ILE A 284 -1.95 -22.20 1.13
CA ILE A 284 -1.15 -21.27 0.30
C ILE A 284 0.37 -21.42 0.51
N TRP A 285 0.83 -22.30 1.40
CA TRP A 285 2.26 -22.50 1.68
C TRP A 285 2.86 -23.57 0.78
N THR A 286 2.18 -24.68 0.58
CA THR A 286 2.70 -25.84 -0.14
C THR A 286 1.84 -26.28 -1.33
N SER A 287 0.51 -26.01 -1.35
CA SER A 287 -0.34 -26.28 -2.49
C SER A 287 -0.24 -25.17 -3.55
N VAL A 288 0.28 -25.51 -4.72
CA VAL A 288 0.31 -24.60 -5.87
C VAL A 288 -1.09 -24.33 -6.43
N PRO A 289 -2.00 -25.33 -6.58
CA PRO A 289 -3.38 -25.08 -6.99
C PRO A 289 -4.09 -24.07 -6.12
N ASP A 290 -4.00 -24.18 -4.79
CA ASP A 290 -4.62 -23.22 -3.85
C ASP A 290 -4.00 -21.84 -3.95
N THR A 291 -2.68 -21.78 -4.06
CA THR A 291 -1.96 -20.53 -4.25
C THR A 291 -2.47 -19.78 -5.48
N LEU A 292 -2.52 -20.46 -6.63
CA LEU A 292 -2.93 -19.85 -7.91
C LEU A 292 -4.42 -19.45 -7.89
N ALA A 293 -5.28 -20.32 -7.35
CA ALA A 293 -6.70 -20.03 -7.25
C ALA A 293 -7.00 -18.91 -6.25
N SER A 294 -6.26 -18.84 -5.12
CA SER A 294 -6.38 -17.76 -4.14
C SER A 294 -5.98 -16.40 -4.74
N ILE A 295 -4.93 -16.34 -5.57
CA ILE A 295 -4.55 -15.14 -6.32
C ILE A 295 -5.69 -14.72 -7.25
N ALA A 296 -6.26 -15.67 -8.01
CA ALA A 296 -7.37 -15.38 -8.93
C ALA A 296 -8.62 -14.90 -8.17
N ASN A 297 -8.97 -15.55 -7.06
CA ASN A 297 -10.10 -15.17 -6.22
C ASN A 297 -9.92 -13.76 -5.63
N PHE A 298 -8.70 -13.41 -5.17
CA PHE A 298 -8.39 -12.05 -4.74
C PHE A 298 -8.75 -11.03 -5.83
N LEU A 299 -8.27 -11.25 -7.06
CA LEU A 299 -8.53 -10.33 -8.16
C LEU A 299 -10.03 -10.21 -8.47
N VAL A 300 -10.78 -11.34 -8.48
CA VAL A 300 -12.23 -11.30 -8.69
C VAL A 300 -12.94 -10.50 -7.59
N LYS A 301 -12.59 -10.74 -6.32
CA LYS A 301 -13.17 -10.02 -5.18
C LYS A 301 -12.81 -8.53 -5.17
N LYS A 302 -11.72 -8.16 -5.86
CA LYS A 302 -11.30 -6.77 -6.07
C LYS A 302 -11.82 -6.14 -7.37
N GLY A 303 -12.65 -6.85 -8.13
CA GLY A 303 -13.37 -6.29 -9.28
C GLY A 303 -12.79 -6.66 -10.65
N TRP A 304 -12.05 -7.77 -10.76
CA TRP A 304 -11.58 -8.26 -12.06
C TRP A 304 -12.73 -8.42 -13.05
N GLN A 305 -12.58 -7.81 -14.20
CA GLN A 305 -13.51 -7.91 -15.32
C GLN A 305 -13.05 -9.01 -16.27
N ARG A 306 -13.88 -10.06 -16.42
CA ARG A 306 -13.62 -11.17 -17.34
C ARG A 306 -13.52 -10.64 -18.78
N ASP A 307 -12.69 -11.27 -19.59
CA ASP A 307 -12.52 -10.99 -21.01
C ASP A 307 -12.09 -9.54 -21.31
N ARG A 308 -11.38 -8.91 -20.35
CA ARG A 308 -10.76 -7.59 -20.49
C ARG A 308 -9.27 -7.66 -20.26
N SER A 309 -8.50 -6.99 -21.13
CA SER A 309 -7.05 -6.80 -20.92
C SER A 309 -6.80 -5.99 -19.66
N TRP A 310 -5.55 -6.02 -19.14
CA TRP A 310 -5.10 -5.09 -18.13
C TRP A 310 -4.79 -3.70 -18.71
N GLY A 311 -4.45 -3.61 -20.01
CA GLY A 311 -4.13 -2.37 -20.71
C GLY A 311 -3.25 -2.58 -21.94
N TYR A 312 -2.88 -1.49 -22.55
CA TYR A 312 -2.11 -1.41 -23.77
C TYR A 312 -1.05 -0.33 -23.64
N GLU A 313 0.17 -0.61 -24.10
CA GLU A 313 1.16 0.44 -24.36
C GLU A 313 0.76 1.18 -25.63
N VAL A 314 0.77 2.51 -25.58
CA VAL A 314 0.22 3.38 -26.62
C VAL A 314 1.17 4.53 -26.96
N THR A 315 0.90 5.17 -28.08
CA THR A 315 1.42 6.51 -28.43
C THR A 315 0.30 7.52 -28.20
N ILE A 316 0.57 8.58 -27.43
CA ILE A 316 -0.39 9.65 -27.17
C ILE A 316 0.05 10.90 -27.95
N PRO A 317 -0.73 11.40 -28.93
CA PRO A 317 -0.40 12.62 -29.67
C PRO A 317 -0.11 13.83 -28.76
N ALA A 318 0.77 14.70 -29.19
CA ALA A 318 1.13 15.90 -28.41
C ALA A 318 -0.08 16.82 -28.12
N ALA A 319 -1.09 16.80 -29.00
CA ALA A 319 -2.34 17.55 -28.83
C ALA A 319 -3.24 17.02 -27.71
N VAL A 320 -3.08 15.75 -27.32
CA VAL A 320 -3.83 15.14 -26.22
C VAL A 320 -3.08 15.37 -24.93
N SER A 321 -3.67 16.09 -24.00
CA SER A 321 -3.01 16.43 -22.74
C SER A 321 -2.80 15.22 -21.84
N CYS A 322 -1.57 15.02 -21.35
CA CYS A 322 -1.28 14.04 -20.30
C CYS A 322 -1.99 14.34 -18.95
N ALA A 323 -2.52 15.55 -18.77
CA ALA A 323 -3.36 15.90 -17.63
C ALA A 323 -4.77 15.26 -17.68
N GLN A 324 -5.07 14.45 -18.69
CA GLN A 324 -6.26 13.59 -18.71
C GLN A 324 -6.03 12.22 -18.05
N GLU A 325 -4.88 12.03 -17.40
CA GLU A 325 -4.57 10.82 -16.64
C GLU A 325 -5.49 10.65 -15.43
N GLY A 326 -5.86 9.40 -15.14
CA GLY A 326 -6.49 9.00 -13.88
C GLY A 326 -7.79 8.20 -14.04
N PRO A 327 -8.11 7.34 -13.05
CA PRO A 327 -9.27 6.43 -13.12
C PRO A 327 -10.61 7.14 -13.14
N ASP A 328 -10.68 8.36 -12.63
CA ASP A 328 -11.86 9.24 -12.62
C ASP A 328 -12.12 9.91 -13.98
N LEU A 329 -11.20 9.82 -14.93
CA LEU A 329 -11.28 10.41 -16.26
C LEU A 329 -11.37 9.34 -17.37
N GLY A 330 -11.66 8.09 -17.02
CA GLY A 330 -11.80 6.99 -17.98
C GLY A 330 -12.86 7.28 -19.05
N LYS A 331 -12.58 6.89 -20.28
CA LYS A 331 -13.46 7.00 -21.45
C LYS A 331 -13.45 5.67 -22.21
N PRO A 332 -14.44 5.43 -23.08
CA PRO A 332 -14.38 4.29 -23.99
C PRO A 332 -13.07 4.27 -24.79
N ILE A 333 -12.50 3.08 -25.01
CA ILE A 333 -11.27 2.93 -25.81
C ILE A 333 -11.44 3.55 -27.20
N ALA A 334 -12.60 3.39 -27.83
CA ALA A 334 -12.91 4.02 -29.11
C ALA A 334 -12.82 5.57 -29.07
N HIS A 335 -13.16 6.20 -27.95
CA HIS A 335 -12.98 7.64 -27.77
C HIS A 335 -11.49 8.02 -27.80
N TRP A 336 -10.64 7.29 -27.12
CA TRP A 336 -9.21 7.55 -27.12
C TRP A 336 -8.60 7.34 -28.51
N ALA A 337 -9.01 6.27 -29.19
CA ALA A 337 -8.59 6.01 -30.57
C ALA A 337 -9.02 7.14 -31.53
N SER A 338 -10.21 7.73 -31.36
CA SER A 338 -10.66 8.87 -32.18
C SER A 338 -9.83 10.15 -31.96
N LEU A 339 -9.09 10.24 -30.86
CA LEU A 339 -8.13 11.31 -30.59
C LEU A 339 -6.72 11.01 -31.14
N GLY A 340 -6.55 9.89 -31.87
CA GLY A 340 -5.27 9.46 -32.43
C GLY A 340 -4.36 8.74 -31.44
N ILE A 341 -4.90 8.25 -30.32
CA ILE A 341 -4.17 7.36 -29.42
C ILE A 341 -4.18 5.96 -30.03
N ASP A 342 -3.01 5.46 -30.40
CA ASP A 342 -2.81 4.18 -31.04
C ASP A 342 -1.96 3.25 -30.21
N ARG A 343 -2.16 1.92 -30.34
CA ARG A 343 -1.24 0.95 -29.73
C ARG A 343 0.14 1.11 -30.35
N ILE A 344 1.18 1.22 -29.54
CA ILE A 344 2.56 1.37 -30.01
C ILE A 344 3.01 0.23 -30.91
N SER A 345 2.38 -0.95 -30.79
CA SER A 345 2.61 -2.12 -31.64
C SER A 345 2.10 -1.96 -33.07
N GLY A 346 1.39 -0.88 -33.40
CA GLY A 346 0.73 -0.66 -34.68
C GLY A 346 -0.54 -1.51 -34.91
N LYS A 347 -0.91 -2.38 -33.96
CA LYS A 347 -2.16 -3.17 -34.06
C LYS A 347 -3.35 -2.34 -33.60
N ALA A 348 -4.51 -2.52 -34.23
CA ALA A 348 -5.76 -1.93 -33.75
C ALA A 348 -6.11 -2.42 -32.34
N PHE A 349 -6.87 -1.63 -31.59
CA PHE A 349 -7.50 -2.13 -30.36
C PHE A 349 -8.50 -3.25 -30.72
N PRO A 350 -8.66 -4.28 -29.83
CA PRO A 350 -9.65 -5.30 -30.03
C PRO A 350 -11.06 -4.71 -30.14
N SER A 351 -11.83 -5.14 -31.15
CA SER A 351 -13.15 -4.56 -31.44
C SER A 351 -14.17 -4.78 -30.30
N ASP A 352 -14.03 -5.86 -29.57
CA ASP A 352 -14.84 -6.21 -28.40
C ASP A 352 -14.52 -5.36 -27.16
N GLU A 353 -13.37 -4.65 -27.18
CA GLU A 353 -12.99 -3.71 -26.14
C GLU A 353 -13.27 -2.24 -26.47
N ASN A 354 -13.78 -1.92 -27.65
CA ASN A 354 -14.06 -0.54 -28.08
C ASN A 354 -14.90 0.26 -27.08
N ASN A 355 -15.89 -0.37 -26.45
CA ASN A 355 -16.76 0.22 -25.44
C ASN A 355 -16.22 0.03 -24.00
N ALA A 356 -15.11 -0.69 -23.81
CA ALA A 356 -14.51 -0.84 -22.51
C ALA A 356 -13.89 0.49 -22.06
N THR A 357 -13.86 0.71 -20.74
CA THR A 357 -13.22 1.88 -20.17
C THR A 357 -11.71 1.79 -20.34
N GLY A 358 -11.15 2.71 -21.13
CA GLY A 358 -9.72 2.98 -21.19
C GLY A 358 -9.38 4.18 -20.28
N ILE A 359 -8.27 4.10 -19.59
CA ILE A 359 -7.80 5.11 -18.65
C ILE A 359 -6.37 5.44 -19.02
N MET A 360 -6.11 6.72 -19.29
CA MET A 360 -4.74 7.18 -19.58
C MET A 360 -3.86 7.03 -18.34
N MET A 361 -2.64 6.52 -18.54
CA MET A 361 -1.66 6.34 -17.50
C MET A 361 -0.25 6.61 -18.04
N VAL A 362 0.43 7.57 -17.44
CA VAL A 362 1.76 8.07 -17.86
C VAL A 362 2.71 8.06 -16.67
N PRO A 363 3.28 6.90 -16.31
CA PRO A 363 3.98 6.68 -15.03
C PRO A 363 5.23 7.55 -14.85
N ALA A 364 5.83 7.99 -15.94
CA ALA A 364 6.95 8.96 -15.96
C ALA A 364 6.60 10.23 -16.77
N GLY A 365 5.31 10.58 -16.81
CA GLY A 365 4.83 11.66 -17.65
C GLY A 365 5.10 11.39 -19.14
N ARG A 366 5.40 12.44 -19.90
CA ARG A 366 5.72 12.35 -21.33
C ARG A 366 7.11 11.80 -21.64
N ASP A 367 7.95 11.63 -20.63
CA ASP A 367 9.30 11.15 -20.76
C ASP A 367 9.42 9.63 -20.53
N GLY A 368 8.30 8.91 -20.46
CA GLY A 368 8.25 7.48 -20.29
C GLY A 368 7.27 6.78 -21.23
N PRO A 369 7.18 5.44 -21.15
CA PRO A 369 6.13 4.69 -21.82
C PRO A 369 4.75 5.18 -21.40
N GLU A 370 3.84 5.26 -22.36
CA GLU A 370 2.47 5.73 -22.16
C GLU A 370 1.51 4.57 -22.31
N PHE A 371 0.43 4.58 -21.53
CA PHE A 371 -0.51 3.46 -21.49
C PHE A 371 -1.96 3.93 -21.55
N LEU A 372 -2.79 3.08 -22.17
CA LEU A 372 -4.24 3.08 -21.99
C LEU A 372 -4.58 1.81 -21.20
N VAL A 373 -4.78 1.96 -19.90
CA VAL A 373 -5.06 0.85 -18.98
C VAL A 373 -6.57 0.67 -18.80
N THR A 374 -6.98 -0.50 -18.34
CA THR A 374 -8.39 -0.81 -18.06
C THR A 374 -8.65 -0.86 -16.53
N PRO A 375 -9.90 -1.04 -16.09
CA PRO A 375 -10.17 -1.30 -14.67
C PRO A 375 -9.40 -2.50 -14.09
N ASN A 376 -9.04 -3.50 -14.91
CA ASN A 376 -8.25 -4.64 -14.45
C ASN A 376 -6.83 -4.25 -13.99
N PHE A 377 -6.24 -3.20 -14.55
CA PHE A 377 -4.99 -2.64 -14.06
C PHE A 377 -5.11 -2.19 -12.60
N TYR A 378 -6.20 -1.49 -12.27
CA TYR A 378 -6.44 -1.04 -10.90
C TYR A 378 -6.78 -2.20 -9.97
N THR A 379 -7.40 -3.26 -10.48
CA THR A 379 -7.60 -4.51 -9.74
C THR A 379 -6.26 -5.18 -9.39
N ILE A 380 -5.31 -5.24 -10.33
CA ILE A 380 -3.95 -5.71 -10.06
C ILE A 380 -3.26 -4.80 -9.02
N LYS A 381 -3.45 -3.49 -9.14
CA LYS A 381 -2.89 -2.51 -8.20
C LYS A 381 -3.35 -2.73 -6.76
N GLU A 382 -4.57 -3.24 -6.53
CA GLU A 382 -5.06 -3.58 -5.19
C GLU A 382 -4.18 -4.61 -4.46
N TYR A 383 -3.37 -5.37 -5.20
CA TYR A 383 -2.45 -6.35 -4.61
C TYR A 383 -1.29 -5.68 -3.85
N ASN A 384 -0.78 -4.54 -4.33
CA ASN A 384 0.38 -3.86 -3.74
C ASN A 384 0.32 -2.31 -3.81
N ASN A 385 -0.83 -1.73 -4.11
CA ASN A 385 -1.09 -0.28 -4.15
C ASN A 385 -0.02 0.56 -4.89
N SER A 386 0.62 0.00 -5.93
CA SER A 386 1.64 0.66 -6.75
C SER A 386 1.31 0.57 -8.23
N ASP A 387 1.38 1.71 -8.95
CA ASP A 387 1.22 1.76 -10.40
C ASP A 387 2.31 0.92 -11.09
N LEU A 388 3.54 1.00 -10.59
CA LEU A 388 4.67 0.27 -11.16
C LEU A 388 4.55 -1.24 -10.93
N TYR A 389 4.00 -1.65 -9.79
CA TYR A 389 3.68 -3.05 -9.53
C TYR A 389 2.68 -3.58 -10.56
N ALA A 390 1.57 -2.87 -10.77
CA ALA A 390 0.54 -3.31 -11.70
C ALA A 390 1.05 -3.36 -13.14
N LEU A 391 1.84 -2.37 -13.58
CA LEU A 391 2.52 -2.40 -14.89
C LEU A 391 3.49 -3.57 -15.00
N TYR A 392 4.25 -3.86 -13.93
CA TYR A 392 5.18 -4.99 -13.91
C TYR A 392 4.46 -6.32 -14.08
N ILE A 393 3.34 -6.51 -13.36
CA ILE A 393 2.51 -7.71 -13.47
C ILE A 393 1.93 -7.83 -14.88
N GLY A 394 1.38 -6.75 -15.43
CA GLY A 394 0.84 -6.74 -16.80
C GLY A 394 1.91 -7.10 -17.83
N ASN A 395 3.09 -6.46 -17.78
CA ASN A 395 4.18 -6.75 -18.71
C ASN A 395 4.71 -8.19 -18.55
N LEU A 396 4.88 -8.69 -17.31
CA LEU A 396 5.31 -10.06 -17.08
C LEU A 396 4.28 -11.08 -17.58
N ALA A 397 2.99 -10.82 -17.38
CA ALA A 397 1.90 -11.65 -17.88
C ALA A 397 1.92 -11.73 -19.42
N ASP A 398 2.10 -10.60 -20.11
CA ASP A 398 2.19 -10.57 -21.57
C ASP A 398 3.44 -11.31 -22.08
N ARG A 399 4.56 -11.23 -21.37
CA ARG A 399 5.77 -12.01 -21.69
C ARG A 399 5.56 -13.52 -21.49
N ILE A 400 4.78 -13.91 -20.49
CA ILE A 400 4.44 -15.32 -20.26
C ILE A 400 3.48 -15.83 -21.35
N ALA A 401 2.41 -15.07 -21.65
CA ALA A 401 1.36 -15.48 -22.57
C ALA A 401 1.79 -15.41 -24.05
N TYR A 402 2.44 -14.33 -24.44
CA TYR A 402 2.68 -13.99 -25.85
C TYR A 402 4.14 -13.89 -26.25
N GLY A 403 5.08 -14.05 -25.29
CA GLY A 403 6.48 -13.83 -25.56
C GLY A 403 6.85 -12.36 -25.82
N SER A 404 5.99 -11.43 -25.41
CA SER A 404 6.22 -9.98 -25.56
C SER A 404 7.57 -9.56 -24.98
N GLY A 405 8.14 -8.47 -25.51
CA GLY A 405 9.38 -7.90 -25.03
C GLY A 405 9.19 -6.87 -23.93
N SER A 406 10.21 -6.02 -23.81
CA SER A 406 10.18 -4.80 -23.00
C SER A 406 9.12 -3.84 -23.53
N PHE A 407 8.72 -2.87 -22.71
CA PHE A 407 7.99 -1.71 -23.20
C PHE A 407 8.79 -1.03 -24.31
N GLN A 408 8.12 -0.56 -25.35
CA GLN A 408 8.74 0.02 -26.53
C GLN A 408 8.99 1.51 -26.37
N GLY A 409 8.16 2.22 -25.59
CA GLY A 409 8.38 3.61 -25.24
C GLY A 409 9.66 3.78 -24.41
N PRO A 410 10.47 4.80 -24.70
CA PRO A 410 11.70 5.04 -23.97
C PRO A 410 11.41 5.48 -22.53
N TRP A 411 12.23 5.03 -21.58
CA TRP A 411 12.31 5.66 -20.27
C TRP A 411 13.28 6.83 -20.37
N GLY A 412 12.75 8.05 -20.49
CA GLY A 412 13.56 9.27 -20.50
C GLY A 412 14.19 9.56 -19.14
N ASP A 413 15.06 10.57 -19.12
CA ASP A 413 15.63 11.08 -17.87
C ASP A 413 14.61 11.99 -17.18
N VAL A 414 13.93 11.46 -16.17
CA VAL A 414 12.97 12.23 -15.34
C VAL A 414 13.68 13.01 -14.21
N GLY A 415 15.02 12.98 -14.19
CA GLY A 415 15.83 13.64 -13.17
C GLY A 415 15.84 12.87 -11.84
N LYS A 416 16.65 13.37 -10.92
CA LYS A 416 16.77 12.82 -9.56
C LYS A 416 16.09 13.77 -8.58
N MET A 417 14.95 13.37 -8.05
CA MET A 417 14.28 14.10 -6.97
C MET A 417 14.20 13.25 -5.71
N LEU A 418 14.31 13.89 -4.55
CA LEU A 418 14.06 13.25 -3.29
C LEU A 418 12.54 13.24 -3.03
N ARG A 419 12.09 12.29 -2.22
CA ARG A 419 10.70 12.25 -1.76
C ARG A 419 10.27 13.56 -1.10
N SER A 420 11.15 14.19 -0.32
CA SER A 420 10.94 15.49 0.30
C SER A 420 10.71 16.62 -0.72
N ASP A 421 11.36 16.53 -1.89
CA ASP A 421 11.23 17.51 -2.94
C ASP A 421 9.86 17.40 -3.61
N VAL A 422 9.43 16.17 -3.91
CA VAL A 422 8.08 15.89 -4.42
C VAL A 422 7.01 16.31 -3.42
N ALA A 423 7.18 16.01 -2.13
CA ALA A 423 6.25 16.45 -1.07
C ALA A 423 6.17 17.99 -0.98
N THR A 424 7.31 18.69 -1.16
CA THR A 424 7.34 20.16 -1.18
C THR A 424 6.57 20.70 -2.37
N MET A 425 6.75 20.10 -3.55
CA MET A 425 6.01 20.45 -4.77
C MET A 425 4.50 20.20 -4.62
N GLN A 426 4.11 19.04 -4.07
CA GLN A 426 2.72 18.72 -3.79
C GLN A 426 2.07 19.76 -2.88
N LYS A 427 2.71 20.14 -1.77
CA LYS A 427 2.23 21.19 -0.86
C LYS A 427 2.05 22.54 -1.57
N ALA A 428 2.96 22.88 -2.47
CA ALA A 428 2.86 24.13 -3.23
C ALA A 428 1.71 24.09 -4.24
N LEU A 429 1.45 22.96 -4.89
CA LEU A 429 0.31 22.76 -5.78
C LEU A 429 -1.01 22.78 -5.02
N GLU A 430 -1.10 22.12 -3.84
CA GLU A 430 -2.29 22.17 -2.97
C GLU A 430 -2.65 23.60 -2.57
N LYS A 431 -1.66 24.42 -2.19
CA LYS A 431 -1.87 25.86 -1.87
C LYS A 431 -2.41 26.64 -3.05
N LYS A 432 -2.18 26.19 -4.29
CA LYS A 432 -2.70 26.80 -5.53
C LYS A 432 -4.03 26.18 -5.97
N GLY A 433 -4.62 25.28 -5.16
CA GLY A 433 -5.93 24.67 -5.38
C GLY A 433 -5.92 23.42 -6.26
N TYR A 434 -4.77 22.80 -6.52
CA TYR A 434 -4.69 21.54 -7.28
C TYR A 434 -4.85 20.31 -6.37
N ASP A 435 -5.58 19.30 -6.83
CA ASP A 435 -5.73 18.01 -6.13
C ASP A 435 -4.55 17.09 -6.45
N VAL A 436 -3.58 17.02 -5.57
CA VAL A 436 -2.41 16.13 -5.70
C VAL A 436 -2.59 14.78 -4.99
N GLY A 437 -3.73 14.56 -4.32
CA GLY A 437 -4.03 13.32 -3.59
C GLY A 437 -3.34 13.18 -2.23
N GLY A 438 -2.62 14.21 -1.80
CA GLY A 438 -1.86 14.27 -0.55
C GLY A 438 -0.38 14.56 -0.79
N SER A 439 0.24 15.21 0.20
CA SER A 439 1.65 15.65 0.11
C SER A 439 2.59 14.62 0.74
N ASP A 440 2.53 13.39 0.29
CA ASP A 440 3.31 12.25 0.80
C ASP A 440 4.66 12.03 0.10
N GLY A 441 4.91 12.82 -0.96
CA GLY A 441 6.11 12.73 -1.77
C GLY A 441 6.09 11.61 -2.81
N LEU A 442 4.92 11.01 -3.08
CA LEU A 442 4.72 10.01 -4.12
C LEU A 442 4.07 10.67 -5.36
N PRO A 443 4.68 10.60 -6.55
CA PRO A 443 4.10 11.20 -7.75
C PRO A 443 3.01 10.30 -8.35
N GLY A 444 1.92 10.07 -7.61
CA GLY A 444 0.72 9.37 -8.08
C GLY A 444 0.02 10.14 -9.22
N TYR A 445 -0.98 9.50 -9.86
CA TYR A 445 -1.68 10.10 -11.00
C TYR A 445 -2.26 11.49 -10.73
N LYS A 446 -2.78 11.75 -9.51
CA LYS A 446 -3.29 13.08 -9.14
C LYS A 446 -2.18 14.14 -9.12
N THR A 447 -1.01 13.78 -8.60
CA THR A 447 0.17 14.66 -8.62
C THR A 447 0.61 14.94 -10.05
N ARG A 448 0.77 13.89 -10.89
CA ARG A 448 1.18 14.02 -12.30
C ARG A 448 0.18 14.86 -13.10
N ARG A 449 -1.12 14.61 -12.94
CA ARG A 449 -2.21 15.41 -13.54
C ARG A 449 -2.15 16.87 -13.12
N SER A 450 -2.02 17.14 -11.83
CA SER A 450 -1.95 18.50 -11.28
C SER A 450 -0.74 19.27 -11.78
N ILE A 451 0.40 18.60 -11.93
CA ILE A 451 1.59 19.16 -12.56
C ILE A 451 1.28 19.57 -14.01
N GLY A 452 0.69 18.67 -14.80
CA GLY A 452 0.34 18.95 -16.19
C GLY A 452 -0.65 20.11 -16.33
N GLN A 453 -1.67 20.18 -15.50
CA GLN A 453 -2.63 21.29 -15.44
C GLN A 453 -1.94 22.61 -15.09
N TRP A 454 -1.07 22.59 -14.08
CA TRP A 454 -0.32 23.78 -13.68
C TRP A 454 0.63 24.24 -14.79
N GLN A 455 1.34 23.32 -15.45
CA GLN A 455 2.21 23.62 -16.59
C GLN A 455 1.42 24.27 -17.72
N GLN A 456 0.28 23.71 -18.12
CA GLN A 456 -0.59 24.27 -19.17
C GLN A 456 -1.08 25.68 -18.84
N LYS A 457 -1.56 25.89 -17.60
CA LYS A 457 -2.04 27.19 -17.12
C LYS A 457 -0.95 28.28 -17.16
N ASN A 458 0.32 27.89 -17.04
CA ASN A 458 1.45 28.79 -17.07
C ASN A 458 2.18 28.83 -18.44
N GLY A 459 1.55 28.37 -19.52
CA GLY A 459 2.10 28.42 -20.88
C GLY A 459 3.31 27.53 -21.11
N MET A 460 3.52 26.52 -20.26
CA MET A 460 4.59 25.56 -20.39
C MET A 460 4.13 24.30 -21.14
N LYS A 461 5.05 23.63 -21.85
CA LYS A 461 4.77 22.31 -22.41
C LYS A 461 4.54 21.31 -21.25
N PRO A 462 3.39 20.64 -21.21
CA PRO A 462 3.10 19.72 -20.11
C PRO A 462 3.94 18.45 -20.23
N THR A 463 4.77 18.18 -19.21
CA THR A 463 5.51 16.93 -19.03
C THR A 463 4.74 15.97 -18.11
N CYS A 464 3.86 16.50 -17.26
CA CYS A 464 3.07 15.74 -16.26
C CYS A 464 3.95 14.91 -15.32
N TYR A 465 5.18 15.35 -15.05
CA TYR A 465 6.05 14.69 -14.08
C TYR A 465 6.79 15.70 -13.21
N PRO A 466 7.14 15.35 -11.95
CA PRO A 466 7.91 16.24 -11.10
C PRO A 466 9.30 16.53 -11.68
N GLU A 467 9.66 17.79 -11.75
CA GLU A 467 10.99 18.24 -12.20
C GLU A 467 11.56 19.24 -11.21
N ALA A 468 12.87 19.15 -10.91
CA ALA A 468 13.52 19.95 -9.88
C ALA A 468 13.36 21.47 -10.10
N HIS A 469 13.40 21.92 -11.36
CA HIS A 469 13.26 23.34 -11.72
C HIS A 469 11.87 23.92 -11.39
N MET A 470 10.84 23.07 -11.22
CA MET A 470 9.48 23.51 -10.89
C MET A 470 9.37 24.01 -9.46
N ILE A 471 10.21 23.51 -8.52
CA ILE A 471 10.14 23.90 -7.10
C ILE A 471 10.31 25.42 -6.94
N GLY A 472 11.23 26.02 -7.70
CA GLY A 472 11.44 27.46 -7.70
C GLY A 472 10.28 28.26 -8.31
N LYS A 473 9.59 27.71 -9.31
CA LYS A 473 8.47 28.36 -10.00
C LYS A 473 7.13 28.20 -9.28
N LEU A 474 7.03 27.22 -8.39
CA LEU A 474 5.84 26.97 -7.58
C LEU A 474 5.78 27.84 -6.31
N LYS A 475 6.90 28.42 -5.89
CA LYS A 475 6.94 29.38 -4.77
C LYS A 475 6.27 30.66 -5.19
#